data_3ebeaa62a6b4bb15dd54917b8fb20923
#
_entry.id   3ebeaa62a6b4bb15dd54917b8fb20923
#
_cell.length_a   1.000
_cell.length_b   1.000
_cell.length_c   1.000
_cell.angle_alpha   90.00
_cell.angle_beta   90.00
_cell.angle_gamma   90.00
#
_symmetry.space_group_name_H-M   'P 1'
#
loop_
_entity.id
_entity.type
_entity.pdbx_description
1 polymer ?
#
loop_
_entity_poly.entity_id
_entity_poly.type
_entity_poly.pdbx_seq_one_letter_code
_entity_poly.pdbx_strand_id
1 'polypeptide(L)'
;SFLGTDDSSGVNPANGVVFYYYISTALKDTELSLEIKDKEGLVVRTISSKADATYLRYPGGPSPEPILSTKIGLNRFVWDMRYQSLPGIPTAYIEGSFRGHKAMPESYTATLKQKNNSSKVTFSILPNPLYDITKKEYLEIHDFKTSTEANLVDMHTRVQKLKKVQHQIAQILKELPKGEKYSSLKTKGNAIVKQLISWDEDMVQRKSKAYDDVENFPNKFTAEYIFLMNQNDSSLPKLNQASKNRLVELDKQWKALRSISDELLNTVIPTYNTLLWEHGIGALKIK
;
A
#
# COMPACT_ATOMS: atom_id res chain seq x y z
N SER A 1 -15.50 19.88 -21.77
CA SER A 1 -16.22 19.56 -23.02
C SER A 1 -15.62 18.31 -23.64
N PHE A 2 -16.43 17.35 -23.95
CA PHE A 2 -16.02 16.15 -24.68
C PHE A 2 -15.91 16.52 -26.16
N LEU A 3 -14.69 16.46 -26.70
CA LEU A 3 -14.42 16.82 -28.10
C LEU A 3 -14.77 15.71 -29.10
N GLY A 4 -15.31 14.57 -28.64
CA GLY A 4 -15.63 13.42 -29.49
C GLY A 4 -14.37 12.66 -29.96
N THR A 5 -14.57 11.63 -30.76
CA THR A 5 -13.55 10.92 -31.51
C THR A 5 -13.43 11.57 -32.88
N ASP A 6 -12.62 12.61 -33.01
CA ASP A 6 -12.27 13.20 -34.28
C ASP A 6 -10.93 12.63 -34.73
N ASP A 7 -10.92 11.87 -35.81
CA ASP A 7 -9.71 11.24 -36.36
C ASP A 7 -8.66 12.27 -36.81
N SER A 8 -9.04 13.55 -36.96
CA SER A 8 -8.14 14.66 -37.26
C SER A 8 -7.51 15.31 -36.04
N SER A 9 -7.95 14.98 -34.82
CA SER A 9 -7.37 15.54 -33.60
C SER A 9 -6.14 14.75 -33.15
N GLY A 10 -5.05 15.48 -32.88
CA GLY A 10 -3.82 14.88 -32.37
C GLY A 10 -4.01 14.25 -30.99
N VAL A 11 -3.35 13.11 -30.73
CA VAL A 11 -3.31 12.47 -29.43
C VAL A 11 -2.30 13.18 -28.52
N ASN A 12 -2.69 13.51 -27.31
CA ASN A 12 -1.78 14.09 -26.33
C ASN A 12 -0.59 13.16 -26.06
N PRO A 13 0.62 13.70 -25.79
CA PRO A 13 1.75 12.92 -25.34
C PRO A 13 1.40 12.06 -24.13
N ALA A 14 2.07 10.90 -24.00
CA ALA A 14 1.89 10.05 -22.85
C ALA A 14 2.25 10.81 -21.56
N ASN A 15 1.38 10.71 -20.53
CA ASN A 15 1.66 11.29 -19.23
C ASN A 15 2.58 10.37 -18.42
N GLY A 16 3.89 10.49 -18.67
CA GLY A 16 4.90 9.66 -17.99
C GLY A 16 6.17 9.47 -18.83
N VAL A 17 7.09 8.67 -18.29
CA VAL A 17 8.33 8.28 -18.98
C VAL A 17 8.04 7.08 -19.87
N VAL A 18 8.34 7.21 -21.16
CA VAL A 18 8.10 6.16 -22.14
C VAL A 18 9.36 5.31 -22.31
N PHE A 19 9.25 4.02 -22.05
CA PHE A 19 10.29 3.03 -22.29
C PHE A 19 9.93 2.19 -23.51
N TYR A 20 10.87 2.09 -24.45
CA TYR A 20 10.81 1.14 -25.55
C TYR A 20 11.84 0.03 -25.32
N TYR A 21 11.43 -1.21 -25.52
CA TYR A 21 12.32 -2.38 -25.41
C TYR A 21 11.96 -3.43 -26.47
N TYR A 22 12.96 -4.19 -26.90
CA TYR A 22 12.82 -5.16 -27.97
C TYR A 22 13.01 -6.58 -27.43
N ILE A 23 12.10 -7.48 -27.79
CA ILE A 23 12.14 -8.90 -27.43
C ILE A 23 12.34 -9.70 -28.71
N SER A 24 13.52 -10.34 -28.86
CA SER A 24 13.90 -11.07 -30.08
C SER A 24 13.25 -12.45 -30.16
N THR A 25 12.98 -13.09 -29.03
CA THR A 25 12.43 -14.46 -28.94
C THR A 25 11.40 -14.56 -27.82
N ALA A 26 10.48 -15.51 -27.93
CA ALA A 26 9.48 -15.76 -26.91
C ALA A 26 10.11 -16.05 -25.54
N LEU A 27 9.65 -15.37 -24.49
CA LEU A 27 10.22 -15.48 -23.16
C LEU A 27 9.82 -16.79 -22.43
N LYS A 28 8.91 -17.59 -23.01
CA LYS A 28 8.31 -18.77 -22.36
C LYS A 28 7.89 -18.41 -20.92
N ASP A 29 8.29 -19.16 -19.91
CA ASP A 29 7.92 -18.94 -18.50
C ASP A 29 8.84 -17.92 -17.77
N THR A 30 9.70 -17.23 -18.49
CA THR A 30 10.65 -16.29 -17.89
C THR A 30 9.98 -14.94 -17.62
N GLU A 31 10.12 -14.46 -16.41
CA GLU A 31 9.69 -13.13 -16.03
C GLU A 31 10.61 -12.04 -16.60
N LEU A 32 10.00 -10.96 -17.08
CA LEU A 32 10.65 -9.71 -17.40
C LEU A 32 10.30 -8.71 -16.29
N SER A 33 11.28 -7.99 -15.76
CA SER A 33 11.05 -6.95 -14.75
C SER A 33 11.76 -5.65 -15.12
N LEU A 34 11.10 -4.53 -14.89
CA LEU A 34 11.65 -3.18 -15.02
C LEU A 34 11.77 -2.60 -13.62
N GLU A 35 12.99 -2.38 -13.14
CA GLU A 35 13.30 -1.76 -11.87
C GLU A 35 13.75 -0.31 -12.10
N ILE A 36 13.07 0.64 -11.45
CA ILE A 36 13.40 2.06 -11.51
C ILE A 36 13.96 2.47 -10.15
N LYS A 37 15.13 3.11 -10.16
CA LYS A 37 15.85 3.61 -8.99
C LYS A 37 16.09 5.10 -9.09
N ASP A 38 16.10 5.76 -7.94
CA ASP A 38 16.54 7.14 -7.80
C ASP A 38 18.08 7.27 -7.90
N LYS A 39 18.59 8.47 -7.73
CA LYS A 39 20.02 8.76 -7.78
C LYS A 39 20.81 8.17 -6.61
N GLU A 40 20.17 7.92 -5.47
CA GLU A 40 20.75 7.24 -4.30
C GLU A 40 20.75 5.71 -4.47
N GLY A 41 20.12 5.18 -5.51
CA GLY A 41 20.00 3.75 -5.78
C GLY A 41 18.84 3.06 -5.06
N LEU A 42 17.95 3.82 -4.42
CA LEU A 42 16.75 3.28 -3.80
C LEU A 42 15.71 2.93 -4.85
N VAL A 43 15.00 1.82 -4.65
CA VAL A 43 13.97 1.38 -5.59
C VAL A 43 12.74 2.27 -5.47
N VAL A 44 12.40 2.93 -6.58
CA VAL A 44 11.18 3.76 -6.72
C VAL A 44 9.99 2.88 -7.12
N ARG A 45 10.18 2.02 -8.13
CA ARG A 45 9.14 1.11 -8.60
C ARG A 45 9.73 -0.10 -9.29
N THR A 46 9.07 -1.24 -9.11
CA THR A 46 9.32 -2.45 -9.88
C THR A 46 8.04 -2.86 -10.61
N ILE A 47 8.16 -3.07 -11.92
CA ILE A 47 7.08 -3.52 -12.79
C ILE A 47 7.44 -4.90 -13.35
N SER A 48 6.54 -5.87 -13.21
CA SER A 48 6.71 -7.24 -13.69
C SER A 48 5.92 -7.50 -14.97
N SER A 49 6.34 -8.49 -15.75
CA SER A 49 5.53 -9.09 -16.81
C SER A 49 4.53 -10.13 -16.31
N LYS A 50 4.58 -10.46 -15.02
CA LYS A 50 3.64 -11.39 -14.37
C LYS A 50 2.71 -10.63 -13.43
N ALA A 51 1.43 -10.95 -13.51
CA ALA A 51 0.46 -10.44 -12.55
C ALA A 51 0.75 -10.99 -11.14
N ASP A 52 0.47 -10.19 -10.12
CA ASP A 52 0.50 -10.66 -8.73
C ASP A 52 -0.64 -11.66 -8.52
N ALA A 53 -0.30 -12.94 -8.31
CA ALA A 53 -1.26 -14.01 -8.04
C ALA A 53 -2.00 -13.83 -6.70
N THR A 54 -1.51 -12.98 -5.81
CA THR A 54 -2.14 -12.69 -4.51
C THR A 54 -3.05 -11.46 -4.55
N TYR A 55 -3.11 -10.76 -5.69
CA TYR A 55 -3.95 -9.59 -5.85
C TYR A 55 -5.43 -9.93 -5.71
N LEU A 56 -6.10 -9.25 -4.80
CA LEU A 56 -7.55 -9.36 -4.59
C LEU A 56 -8.23 -8.05 -4.96
N ARG A 57 -9.14 -8.11 -5.93
CA ARG A 57 -9.97 -6.97 -6.31
C ARG A 57 -11.19 -6.86 -5.38
N TYR A 58 -11.39 -5.68 -4.80
CA TYR A 58 -12.57 -5.36 -3.97
C TYR A 58 -12.90 -3.86 -4.08
N PRO A 59 -14.14 -3.44 -3.80
CA PRO A 59 -14.52 -2.02 -3.81
C PRO A 59 -13.67 -1.19 -2.83
N GLY A 60 -13.19 -0.03 -3.26
CA GLY A 60 -12.32 0.83 -2.44
C GLY A 60 -10.92 0.27 -2.18
N GLY A 61 -10.51 -0.78 -2.89
CA GLY A 61 -9.15 -1.33 -2.83
C GLY A 61 -8.22 -0.76 -3.90
N PRO A 62 -6.90 -1.03 -3.79
CA PRO A 62 -5.92 -0.61 -4.78
C PRO A 62 -6.19 -1.23 -6.15
N SER A 63 -5.85 -0.49 -7.21
CA SER A 63 -5.85 -1.03 -8.57
C SER A 63 -4.74 -2.07 -8.75
N PRO A 64 -4.88 -3.02 -9.70
CA PRO A 64 -3.80 -3.94 -10.01
C PRO A 64 -2.60 -3.17 -10.57
N GLU A 65 -1.39 -3.71 -10.31
CA GLU A 65 -0.18 -3.16 -10.88
C GLU A 65 -0.15 -3.32 -12.41
N PRO A 66 0.42 -2.36 -13.16
CA PRO A 66 0.60 -2.49 -14.58
C PRO A 66 1.58 -3.63 -14.91
N ILE A 67 1.37 -4.29 -16.05
CA ILE A 67 2.17 -5.44 -16.50
C ILE A 67 2.98 -5.07 -17.74
N LEU A 68 4.25 -5.48 -17.77
CA LEU A 68 5.09 -5.37 -18.97
C LEU A 68 4.61 -6.32 -20.07
N SER A 69 4.53 -5.81 -21.30
CA SER A 69 4.28 -6.66 -22.47
C SER A 69 5.48 -7.56 -22.76
N THR A 70 5.21 -8.80 -23.16
CA THR A 70 6.24 -9.79 -23.55
C THR A 70 6.11 -10.22 -25.02
N LYS A 71 5.49 -9.39 -25.86
CA LYS A 71 5.34 -9.67 -27.28
C LYS A 71 6.70 -9.66 -27.98
N ILE A 72 6.91 -10.56 -28.93
CA ILE A 72 8.09 -10.54 -29.77
C ILE A 72 8.07 -9.24 -30.59
N GLY A 73 9.24 -8.59 -30.74
CA GLY A 73 9.37 -7.33 -31.41
C GLY A 73 9.45 -6.13 -30.45
N LEU A 74 9.10 -4.96 -30.96
CA LEU A 74 9.14 -3.70 -30.20
C LEU A 74 7.96 -3.61 -29.22
N ASN A 75 8.27 -3.36 -27.97
CA ASN A 75 7.30 -3.13 -26.90
C ASN A 75 7.43 -1.70 -26.37
N ARG A 76 6.34 -1.19 -25.82
CA ARG A 76 6.25 0.13 -25.21
C ARG A 76 5.61 0.02 -23.83
N PHE A 77 6.24 0.65 -22.83
CA PHE A 77 5.69 0.82 -21.49
C PHE A 77 5.75 2.29 -21.09
N VAL A 78 4.73 2.79 -20.41
CA VAL A 78 4.69 4.15 -19.88
C VAL A 78 4.67 4.07 -18.34
N TRP A 79 5.74 4.56 -17.72
CA TRP A 79 5.78 4.73 -16.28
C TRP A 79 5.14 6.09 -15.93
N ASP A 80 4.14 6.08 -15.08
CA ASP A 80 3.41 7.26 -14.65
C ASP A 80 4.17 8.16 -13.66
N MET A 81 5.47 7.94 -13.52
CA MET A 81 6.39 8.64 -12.60
C MET A 81 5.96 8.52 -11.13
N ARG A 82 5.38 7.39 -10.73
CA ARG A 82 4.97 7.15 -9.36
C ARG A 82 5.75 6.05 -8.68
N TYR A 83 5.91 6.23 -7.38
CA TYR A 83 6.40 5.19 -6.49
C TYR A 83 5.47 3.98 -6.47
N GLN A 84 5.91 2.89 -5.83
CA GLN A 84 5.14 1.66 -5.71
C GLN A 84 3.78 1.94 -5.08
N SER A 85 2.73 1.27 -5.57
CA SER A 85 1.40 1.38 -4.99
C SER A 85 1.37 0.85 -3.56
N LEU A 86 0.49 1.41 -2.74
CA LEU A 86 0.33 1.06 -1.33
C LEU A 86 -0.61 -0.13 -1.17
N PRO A 87 -0.41 -0.98 -0.17
CA PRO A 87 -1.31 -2.07 0.11
C PRO A 87 -2.66 -1.54 0.61
N GLY A 88 -3.75 -2.14 0.17
CA GLY A 88 -5.06 -1.92 0.76
C GLY A 88 -5.34 -2.82 1.96
N ILE A 89 -6.53 -2.70 2.53
CA ILE A 89 -7.04 -3.62 3.57
C ILE A 89 -8.13 -4.48 2.92
N PRO A 90 -7.90 -5.78 2.68
CA PRO A 90 -8.89 -6.64 2.02
C PRO A 90 -10.27 -6.54 2.65
N THR A 91 -11.29 -6.42 1.81
CA THR A 91 -12.72 -6.32 2.18
C THR A 91 -13.14 -5.05 2.92
N ALA A 92 -12.24 -4.09 3.17
CA ALA A 92 -12.60 -2.78 3.70
C ALA A 92 -12.72 -1.77 2.55
N TYR A 93 -13.85 -1.08 2.48
CA TYR A 93 -13.99 0.07 1.59
C TYR A 93 -13.33 1.28 2.24
N ILE A 94 -12.33 1.84 1.57
CA ILE A 94 -11.72 3.11 1.95
C ILE A 94 -11.70 3.98 0.70
N GLU A 95 -12.39 5.12 0.75
CA GLU A 95 -12.35 6.07 -0.34
C GLU A 95 -11.00 6.75 -0.40
N GLY A 96 -10.31 6.59 -1.53
CA GLY A 96 -9.00 7.21 -1.75
C GLY A 96 -8.17 6.48 -2.80
N SER A 97 -7.03 7.06 -3.11
CA SER A 97 -6.03 6.48 -4.01
C SER A 97 -4.92 5.81 -3.23
N PHE A 98 -4.60 4.59 -3.61
CA PHE A 98 -3.47 3.83 -3.08
C PHE A 98 -2.21 3.95 -3.95
N ARG A 99 -2.20 4.85 -4.93
CA ARG A 99 -1.04 5.08 -5.80
C ARG A 99 0.06 5.75 -4.98
N GLY A 100 1.30 5.28 -5.14
CA GLY A 100 2.46 5.95 -4.58
C GLY A 100 2.60 7.39 -5.10
N HIS A 101 3.29 8.25 -4.38
CA HIS A 101 3.49 9.64 -4.77
C HIS A 101 4.29 9.77 -6.07
N LYS A 102 4.25 10.93 -6.70
CA LYS A 102 5.04 11.24 -7.90
C LYS A 102 6.51 11.41 -7.55
N ALA A 103 7.36 10.82 -8.37
CA ALA A 103 8.79 11.01 -8.32
C ALA A 103 9.15 12.49 -8.58
N MET A 104 10.09 13.01 -7.80
CA MET A 104 10.51 14.40 -7.92
C MET A 104 11.46 14.61 -9.12
N PRO A 105 11.65 15.84 -9.60
CA PRO A 105 12.64 16.15 -10.64
C PRO A 105 14.05 15.82 -10.21
N GLU A 106 14.63 14.78 -10.80
CA GLU A 106 16.03 14.35 -10.63
C GLU A 106 16.40 13.28 -11.64
N SER A 107 17.61 12.71 -11.51
CA SER A 107 18.08 11.59 -12.32
C SER A 107 17.65 10.26 -11.78
N TYR A 108 17.20 9.38 -12.66
CA TYR A 108 16.75 8.03 -12.37
C TYR A 108 17.48 7.01 -13.24
N THR A 109 17.50 5.78 -12.79
CA THR A 109 18.01 4.64 -13.54
C THR A 109 16.92 3.61 -13.70
N ALA A 110 16.65 3.20 -14.94
CA ALA A 110 15.79 2.07 -15.25
C ALA A 110 16.63 0.86 -15.67
N THR A 111 16.37 -0.30 -15.08
CA THR A 111 17.03 -1.55 -15.41
C THR A 111 15.98 -2.59 -15.80
N LEU A 112 15.99 -2.98 -17.06
CA LEU A 112 15.18 -4.09 -17.57
C LEU A 112 15.96 -5.39 -17.35
N LYS A 113 15.35 -6.37 -16.65
CA LYS A 113 15.99 -7.63 -16.26
C LYS A 113 15.22 -8.83 -16.80
N GLN A 114 15.96 -9.80 -17.33
CA GLN A 114 15.44 -11.10 -17.76
C GLN A 114 16.44 -12.18 -17.37
N LYS A 115 16.16 -13.01 -16.39
CA LYS A 115 17.14 -13.97 -15.84
C LYS A 115 18.48 -13.28 -15.51
N ASN A 116 19.57 -13.72 -16.16
CA ASN A 116 20.92 -13.18 -15.99
C ASN A 116 21.22 -12.00 -16.92
N ASN A 117 20.33 -11.65 -17.82
CA ASN A 117 20.50 -10.53 -18.76
C ASN A 117 19.87 -9.27 -18.20
N SER A 118 20.54 -8.14 -18.36
CA SER A 118 20.01 -6.84 -17.98
C SER A 118 20.43 -5.76 -18.97
N SER A 119 19.54 -4.78 -19.15
CA SER A 119 19.81 -3.55 -19.88
C SER A 119 19.46 -2.36 -18.99
N LYS A 120 20.35 -1.37 -18.98
CA LYS A 120 20.25 -0.21 -18.07
C LYS A 120 20.26 1.09 -18.87
N VAL A 121 19.41 2.05 -18.46
CA VAL A 121 19.39 3.41 -19.00
C VAL A 121 19.22 4.41 -17.85
N THR A 122 19.91 5.55 -17.97
CA THR A 122 19.73 6.69 -17.06
C THR A 122 18.93 7.78 -17.80
N PHE A 123 18.02 8.42 -17.07
CA PHE A 123 17.17 9.50 -17.58
C PHE A 123 16.90 10.52 -16.48
N SER A 124 16.37 11.68 -16.82
CA SER A 124 16.03 12.72 -15.86
C SER A 124 14.56 13.11 -15.99
N ILE A 125 13.90 13.30 -14.84
CA ILE A 125 12.62 13.99 -14.75
C ILE A 125 12.95 15.47 -14.56
N LEU A 126 12.37 16.32 -15.40
CA LEU A 126 12.54 17.76 -15.33
C LEU A 126 11.40 18.40 -14.49
N PRO A 127 11.66 19.53 -13.82
CA PRO A 127 10.60 20.27 -13.17
C PRO A 127 9.58 20.81 -14.18
N ASN A 128 8.32 20.91 -13.77
CA ASN A 128 7.30 21.51 -14.60
C ASN A 128 7.59 23.01 -14.78
N PRO A 129 7.81 23.51 -16.02
CA PRO A 129 8.18 24.89 -16.27
C PRO A 129 7.07 25.90 -15.95
N LEU A 130 5.84 25.44 -15.73
CA LEU A 130 4.71 26.30 -15.35
C LEU A 130 4.73 26.76 -13.89
N TYR A 131 5.59 26.16 -13.06
CA TYR A 131 5.65 26.43 -11.62
C TYR A 131 7.08 26.77 -11.19
N ASP A 132 7.22 27.84 -10.46
CA ASP A 132 8.48 28.18 -9.77
C ASP A 132 8.54 27.44 -8.44
N ILE A 133 9.12 26.23 -8.48
CA ILE A 133 9.28 25.35 -7.32
C ILE A 133 10.75 25.08 -7.08
N THR A 134 11.22 25.41 -5.90
CA THR A 134 12.60 25.18 -5.50
C THR A 134 12.87 23.69 -5.22
N LYS A 135 14.14 23.30 -5.34
CA LYS A 135 14.56 21.94 -4.94
C LYS A 135 14.19 21.62 -3.48
N LYS A 136 14.26 22.63 -2.59
CA LYS A 136 13.88 22.46 -1.19
C LYS A 136 12.39 22.11 -1.03
N GLU A 137 11.50 22.76 -1.79
CA GLU A 137 10.07 22.47 -1.75
C GLU A 137 9.74 21.08 -2.32
N TYR A 138 10.45 20.66 -3.38
CA TYR A 138 10.34 19.28 -3.88
C TYR A 138 10.77 18.25 -2.84
N LEU A 139 11.86 18.47 -2.13
CA LEU A 139 12.31 17.58 -1.06
C LEU A 139 11.32 17.57 0.11
N GLU A 140 10.82 18.73 0.53
CA GLU A 140 9.85 18.82 1.63
C GLU A 140 8.59 18.00 1.36
N ILE A 141 8.02 18.08 0.15
CA ILE A 141 6.83 17.30 -0.18
C ILE A 141 7.14 15.83 -0.40
N HIS A 142 8.34 15.52 -0.91
CA HIS A 142 8.81 14.14 -1.05
C HIS A 142 8.93 13.47 0.32
N ASP A 143 9.60 14.10 1.28
CA ASP A 143 9.78 13.58 2.63
C ASP A 143 8.44 13.42 3.37
N PHE A 144 7.57 14.41 3.24
CA PHE A 144 6.20 14.33 3.77
C PHE A 144 5.44 13.11 3.25
N LYS A 145 5.45 12.90 1.92
CA LYS A 145 4.73 11.78 1.30
C LYS A 145 5.37 10.44 1.63
N THR A 146 6.69 10.35 1.59
CA THR A 146 7.42 9.12 1.92
C THR A 146 7.12 8.67 3.35
N SER A 147 7.16 9.60 4.32
CA SER A 147 6.84 9.27 5.71
C SER A 147 5.37 8.89 5.91
N THR A 148 4.46 9.59 5.25
CA THR A 148 3.02 9.31 5.32
C THR A 148 2.71 7.94 4.72
N GLU A 149 3.29 7.61 3.57
CA GLU A 149 3.13 6.31 2.90
C GLU A 149 3.71 5.16 3.74
N ALA A 150 4.90 5.35 4.33
CA ALA A 150 5.50 4.34 5.21
C ALA A 150 4.62 4.04 6.43
N ASN A 151 4.05 5.07 7.05
CA ASN A 151 3.11 4.89 8.15
C ASN A 151 1.84 4.15 7.69
N LEU A 152 1.30 4.50 6.52
CA LEU A 152 0.10 3.84 5.99
C LEU A 152 0.35 2.35 5.68
N VAL A 153 1.51 2.01 5.13
CA VAL A 153 1.92 0.61 4.90
C VAL A 153 2.00 -0.15 6.23
N ASP A 154 2.61 0.44 7.27
CA ASP A 154 2.66 -0.16 8.62
C ASP A 154 1.26 -0.37 9.20
N MET A 155 0.38 0.64 9.12
CA MET A 155 -1.02 0.55 9.56
C MET A 155 -1.76 -0.60 8.89
N HIS A 156 -1.76 -0.64 7.56
CA HIS A 156 -2.50 -1.63 6.80
C HIS A 156 -1.96 -3.05 7.00
N THR A 157 -0.64 -3.19 7.11
CA THR A 157 0.02 -4.46 7.43
C THR A 157 -0.42 -4.98 8.80
N ARG A 158 -0.43 -4.11 9.83
CA ARG A 158 -0.88 -4.47 11.19
C ARG A 158 -2.36 -4.84 11.23
N VAL A 159 -3.20 -4.06 10.57
CA VAL A 159 -4.64 -4.37 10.48
C VAL A 159 -4.88 -5.76 9.88
N GLN A 160 -4.22 -6.07 8.76
CA GLN A 160 -4.35 -7.38 8.13
C GLN A 160 -3.82 -8.51 9.03
N LYS A 161 -2.68 -8.30 9.66
CA LYS A 161 -2.03 -9.27 10.53
C LYS A 161 -2.88 -9.57 11.77
N LEU A 162 -3.30 -8.54 12.48
CA LEU A 162 -4.14 -8.69 13.69
C LEU A 162 -5.52 -9.27 13.36
N LYS A 163 -6.09 -8.94 12.21
CA LYS A 163 -7.34 -9.54 11.74
C LYS A 163 -7.22 -11.04 11.48
N LYS A 164 -6.12 -11.48 10.88
CA LYS A 164 -5.84 -12.93 10.70
C LYS A 164 -5.72 -13.64 12.05
N VAL A 165 -5.02 -13.04 13.01
CA VAL A 165 -4.89 -13.59 14.36
C VAL A 165 -6.25 -13.66 15.07
N GLN A 166 -7.07 -12.61 14.97
CA GLN A 166 -8.44 -12.59 15.52
C GLN A 166 -9.26 -13.78 15.01
N HIS A 167 -9.23 -14.04 13.69
CA HIS A 167 -9.96 -15.17 13.11
C HIS A 167 -9.42 -16.52 13.60
N GLN A 168 -8.10 -16.69 13.70
CA GLN A 168 -7.49 -17.93 14.21
C GLN A 168 -7.92 -18.20 15.66
N ILE A 169 -7.85 -17.18 16.55
CA ILE A 169 -8.30 -17.34 17.94
C ILE A 169 -9.79 -17.69 18.00
N ALA A 170 -10.64 -16.98 17.27
CA ALA A 170 -12.06 -17.24 17.23
C ALA A 170 -12.40 -18.67 16.78
N GLN A 171 -11.66 -19.19 15.79
CA GLN A 171 -11.82 -20.57 15.33
C GLN A 171 -11.38 -21.57 16.39
N ILE A 172 -10.21 -21.38 17.02
CA ILE A 172 -9.74 -22.24 18.12
C ILE A 172 -10.79 -22.28 19.24
N LEU A 173 -11.29 -21.11 19.68
CA LEU A 173 -12.29 -21.03 20.74
C LEU A 173 -13.59 -21.78 20.42
N LYS A 174 -13.99 -21.79 19.15
CA LYS A 174 -15.17 -22.54 18.67
C LYS A 174 -14.97 -24.05 18.72
N GLU A 175 -13.76 -24.51 18.44
CA GLU A 175 -13.41 -25.94 18.36
C GLU A 175 -13.01 -26.54 19.73
N LEU A 176 -12.75 -25.71 20.76
CA LEU A 176 -12.35 -26.18 22.07
C LEU A 176 -13.45 -27.03 22.74
N PRO A 177 -13.10 -28.20 23.28
CA PRO A 177 -14.06 -29.04 24.01
C PRO A 177 -14.66 -28.32 25.23
N LYS A 178 -15.83 -28.78 25.67
CA LYS A 178 -16.40 -28.33 26.93
C LYS A 178 -15.61 -28.97 28.09
N GLY A 179 -15.33 -28.22 29.14
CA GLY A 179 -14.65 -28.70 30.36
C GLY A 179 -13.81 -27.62 31.03
N GLU A 180 -13.60 -27.79 32.33
CA GLU A 180 -12.84 -26.83 33.16
C GLU A 180 -11.39 -26.65 32.71
N LYS A 181 -10.77 -27.71 32.20
CA LYS A 181 -9.40 -27.69 31.63
C LYS A 181 -9.17 -26.54 30.67
N TYR A 182 -10.17 -26.15 29.88
CA TYR A 182 -10.06 -25.11 28.84
C TYR A 182 -10.65 -23.77 29.26
N SER A 183 -11.17 -23.64 30.52
CA SER A 183 -11.84 -22.41 30.97
C SER A 183 -10.96 -21.18 30.93
N SER A 184 -9.72 -21.28 31.45
CA SER A 184 -8.73 -20.19 31.40
C SER A 184 -8.39 -19.79 29.97
N LEU A 185 -8.18 -20.77 29.09
CA LEU A 185 -7.88 -20.55 27.68
C LEU A 185 -9.03 -19.80 26.98
N LYS A 186 -10.28 -20.22 27.21
CA LYS A 186 -11.47 -19.55 26.66
C LYS A 186 -11.61 -18.12 27.15
N THR A 187 -11.43 -17.89 28.45
CA THR A 187 -11.54 -16.55 29.04
C THR A 187 -10.50 -15.60 28.48
N LYS A 188 -9.23 -16.01 28.47
CA LYS A 188 -8.13 -15.19 27.90
C LYS A 188 -8.30 -14.98 26.40
N GLY A 189 -8.64 -16.03 25.63
CA GLY A 189 -8.86 -15.92 24.20
C GLY A 189 -9.99 -14.96 23.84
N ASN A 190 -11.11 -15.01 24.54
CA ASN A 190 -12.22 -14.07 24.34
C ASN A 190 -11.83 -12.63 24.68
N ALA A 191 -11.03 -12.42 25.75
CA ALA A 191 -10.52 -11.10 26.09
C ALA A 191 -9.61 -10.53 24.99
N ILE A 192 -8.73 -11.35 24.45
CA ILE A 192 -7.85 -10.96 23.33
C ILE A 192 -8.67 -10.63 22.07
N VAL A 193 -9.65 -11.46 21.71
CA VAL A 193 -10.53 -11.19 20.56
C VAL A 193 -11.24 -9.85 20.72
N LYS A 194 -11.73 -9.50 21.93
CA LYS A 194 -12.33 -8.18 22.19
C LYS A 194 -11.34 -7.04 21.98
N GLN A 195 -10.10 -7.16 22.46
CA GLN A 195 -9.07 -6.14 22.26
C GLN A 195 -8.74 -5.96 20.77
N LEU A 196 -8.61 -7.08 20.03
CA LEU A 196 -8.35 -7.06 18.59
C LEU A 196 -9.49 -6.40 17.79
N ILE A 197 -10.75 -6.67 18.16
CA ILE A 197 -11.92 -6.04 17.56
C ILE A 197 -11.93 -4.54 17.84
N SER A 198 -11.74 -4.14 19.10
CA SER A 198 -11.75 -2.72 19.49
C SER A 198 -10.67 -1.94 18.73
N TRP A 199 -9.45 -2.46 18.65
CA TRP A 199 -8.38 -1.82 17.91
C TRP A 199 -8.66 -1.76 16.38
N ASP A 200 -9.21 -2.82 15.79
CA ASP A 200 -9.60 -2.86 14.37
C ASP A 200 -10.71 -1.82 14.07
N GLU A 201 -11.68 -1.64 14.98
CA GLU A 201 -12.76 -0.66 14.86
C GLU A 201 -12.27 0.80 14.96
N ASP A 202 -11.19 1.06 15.69
CA ASP A 202 -10.54 2.36 15.72
C ASP A 202 -9.79 2.63 14.41
N MET A 203 -9.20 1.60 13.81
CA MET A 203 -8.40 1.71 12.60
C MET A 203 -9.22 1.77 11.31
N VAL A 204 -10.29 0.95 11.19
CA VAL A 204 -10.96 0.71 9.90
C VAL A 204 -12.49 0.69 10.04
N GLN A 205 -13.19 1.41 9.17
CA GLN A 205 -14.64 1.28 9.03
C GLN A 205 -14.99 0.05 8.19
N ARG A 206 -15.49 -0.99 8.85
CA ARG A 206 -15.84 -2.27 8.21
C ARG A 206 -17.25 -2.31 7.62
N LYS A 207 -18.11 -1.36 7.97
CA LYS A 207 -19.51 -1.31 7.52
C LYS A 207 -19.65 -0.69 6.14
N SER A 208 -18.78 0.25 5.79
CA SER A 208 -18.76 0.87 4.45
C SER A 208 -18.44 -0.15 3.36
N LYS A 209 -19.22 -0.13 2.27
CA LYS A 209 -19.09 -1.01 1.10
C LYS A 209 -19.04 -0.25 -0.21
N ALA A 210 -19.49 0.99 -0.23
CA ALA A 210 -19.60 1.84 -1.40
C ALA A 210 -19.33 3.32 -1.04
N TYR A 211 -19.26 4.15 -2.06
CA TYR A 211 -18.96 5.58 -1.95
C TYR A 211 -19.92 6.33 -1.01
N ASP A 212 -21.22 6.08 -1.13
CA ASP A 212 -22.24 6.82 -0.35
C ASP A 212 -22.32 6.37 1.13
N ASP A 213 -21.67 5.28 1.49
CA ASP A 213 -21.70 4.74 2.86
C ASP A 213 -20.98 5.64 3.87
N VAL A 214 -20.14 6.56 3.43
CA VAL A 214 -19.43 7.50 4.31
C VAL A 214 -20.38 8.45 5.04
N GLU A 215 -21.58 8.71 4.48
CA GLU A 215 -22.62 9.53 5.12
C GLU A 215 -23.25 8.80 6.33
N ASN A 216 -23.30 7.48 6.28
CA ASN A 216 -23.91 6.64 7.31
C ASN A 216 -22.88 6.05 8.29
N PHE A 217 -21.65 5.84 7.86
CA PHE A 217 -20.59 5.21 8.62
C PHE A 217 -19.34 6.09 8.66
N PRO A 218 -19.07 6.81 9.76
CA PRO A 218 -17.93 7.71 9.86
C PRO A 218 -16.62 7.00 9.52
N ASN A 219 -15.74 7.70 8.80
CA ASN A 219 -14.40 7.24 8.54
C ASN A 219 -13.64 6.94 9.83
N LYS A 220 -12.66 6.06 9.76
CA LYS A 220 -11.78 5.65 10.83
C LYS A 220 -10.35 6.08 10.52
N PHE A 221 -9.44 5.83 11.44
CA PHE A 221 -8.10 6.42 11.44
C PHE A 221 -7.34 6.25 10.10
N THR A 222 -7.35 5.05 9.49
CA THR A 222 -6.64 4.83 8.21
C THR A 222 -7.18 5.69 7.07
N ALA A 223 -8.49 5.92 7.03
CA ALA A 223 -9.12 6.75 6.00
C ALA A 223 -8.73 8.23 6.14
N GLU A 224 -8.62 8.75 7.37
CA GLU A 224 -8.12 10.10 7.65
C GLU A 224 -6.69 10.31 7.13
N TYR A 225 -5.87 9.27 7.29
CA TYR A 225 -4.48 9.31 6.86
C TYR A 225 -4.35 9.27 5.32
N ILE A 226 -5.12 8.39 4.66
CA ILE A 226 -5.21 8.34 3.19
C ILE A 226 -5.74 9.66 2.63
N PHE A 227 -6.75 10.26 3.27
CA PHE A 227 -7.29 11.54 2.86
C PHE A 227 -6.23 12.63 2.87
N LEU A 228 -5.45 12.76 3.96
CA LEU A 228 -4.35 13.72 4.02
C LEU A 228 -3.32 13.48 2.90
N MET A 229 -2.95 12.23 2.65
CA MET A 229 -2.02 11.86 1.59
C MET A 229 -2.55 12.29 0.22
N ASN A 230 -3.81 11.98 -0.09
CA ASN A 230 -4.41 12.27 -1.39
C ASN A 230 -4.65 13.78 -1.61
N GLN A 231 -4.99 14.53 -0.58
CA GLN A 231 -5.11 16.00 -0.62
C GLN A 231 -3.82 16.68 -1.09
N ASN A 232 -2.68 16.09 -0.80
CA ASN A 232 -1.37 16.60 -1.20
C ASN A 232 -0.85 15.99 -2.52
N ASP A 233 -1.66 15.20 -3.24
CA ASP A 233 -1.31 14.63 -4.55
C ASP A 233 -1.74 15.54 -5.71
N SER A 234 -1.52 16.84 -5.56
CA SER A 234 -1.82 17.84 -6.58
C SER A 234 -0.69 17.96 -7.62
N SER A 235 -0.97 18.67 -8.73
CA SER A 235 0.03 19.01 -9.74
C SER A 235 1.06 20.03 -9.24
N LEU A 236 0.71 20.84 -8.23
CA LEU A 236 1.62 21.79 -7.58
C LEU A 236 2.33 21.11 -6.41
N PRO A 237 3.63 20.80 -6.51
CA PRO A 237 4.37 20.08 -5.48
C PRO A 237 4.79 21.02 -4.34
N LYS A 238 3.81 21.60 -3.65
CA LYS A 238 4.01 22.54 -2.55
C LYS A 238 3.15 22.16 -1.36
N LEU A 239 3.80 22.00 -0.20
CA LEU A 239 3.14 21.60 1.03
C LEU A 239 2.64 22.83 1.81
N ASN A 240 1.35 22.87 2.10
CA ASN A 240 0.76 23.94 2.90
C ASN A 240 0.87 23.66 4.40
N GLN A 241 0.77 24.72 5.23
CA GLN A 241 0.90 24.61 6.67
C GLN A 241 -0.21 23.79 7.33
N ALA A 242 -1.44 23.81 6.78
CA ALA A 242 -2.55 23.02 7.31
C ALA A 242 -2.27 21.51 7.20
N SER A 243 -1.72 21.05 6.07
CA SER A 243 -1.31 19.65 5.89
C SER A 243 -0.20 19.23 6.85
N LYS A 244 0.79 20.12 7.10
CA LYS A 244 1.86 19.88 8.08
C LYS A 244 1.29 19.71 9.49
N ASN A 245 0.42 20.62 9.91
CA ASN A 245 -0.22 20.57 11.22
C ASN A 245 -1.08 19.30 11.37
N ARG A 246 -1.85 18.95 10.33
CA ARG A 246 -2.69 17.75 10.35
C ARG A 246 -1.86 16.47 10.45
N LEU A 247 -0.69 16.40 9.78
CA LEU A 247 0.20 15.25 9.91
C LEU A 247 0.69 15.08 11.35
N VAL A 248 1.09 16.19 12.02
CA VAL A 248 1.53 16.12 13.42
C VAL A 248 0.44 15.57 14.35
N GLU A 249 -0.82 15.97 14.14
CA GLU A 249 -1.96 15.45 14.91
C GLU A 249 -2.18 13.96 14.65
N LEU A 250 -2.17 13.55 13.37
CA LEU A 250 -2.36 12.16 12.98
C LEU A 250 -1.20 11.27 13.45
N ASP A 251 0.04 11.73 13.38
CA ASP A 251 1.21 11.00 13.85
C ASP A 251 1.16 10.77 15.37
N LYS A 252 0.67 11.75 16.14
CA LYS A 252 0.44 11.57 17.58
C LYS A 252 -0.59 10.48 17.87
N GLN A 253 -1.69 10.47 17.13
CA GLN A 253 -2.73 9.44 17.24
C GLN A 253 -2.19 8.07 16.81
N TRP A 254 -1.46 8.03 15.68
CA TRP A 254 -0.84 6.81 15.19
C TRP A 254 0.11 6.20 16.23
N LYS A 255 0.94 7.02 16.86
CA LYS A 255 1.87 6.57 17.89
C LYS A 255 1.15 5.83 19.03
N ALA A 256 -0.01 6.32 19.46
CA ALA A 256 -0.82 5.67 20.50
C ALA A 256 -1.43 4.35 20.00
N LEU A 257 -2.06 4.34 18.83
CA LEU A 257 -2.65 3.13 18.22
C LEU A 257 -1.59 2.06 17.88
N ARG A 258 -0.42 2.50 17.43
CA ARG A 258 0.73 1.64 17.15
C ARG A 258 1.23 0.96 18.42
N SER A 259 1.36 1.70 19.53
CA SER A 259 1.78 1.15 20.82
C SER A 259 0.85 0.01 21.30
N ILE A 260 -0.47 0.18 21.13
CA ILE A 260 -1.44 -0.89 21.44
C ILE A 260 -1.20 -2.11 20.56
N SER A 261 -1.01 -1.93 19.26
CA SER A 261 -0.74 -3.05 18.35
C SER A 261 0.62 -3.70 18.61
N ASP A 262 1.62 -2.95 19.05
CA ASP A 262 2.93 -3.47 19.45
C ASP A 262 2.79 -4.38 20.69
N GLU A 263 2.01 -3.97 21.68
CA GLU A 263 1.72 -4.80 22.86
C GLU A 263 0.96 -6.09 22.48
N LEU A 264 -0.05 -5.97 21.63
CA LEU A 264 -0.78 -7.14 21.12
C LEU A 264 0.14 -8.13 20.42
N LEU A 265 0.99 -7.64 19.51
CA LEU A 265 1.87 -8.48 18.68
C LEU A 265 3.04 -9.08 19.46
N ASN A 266 3.64 -8.32 20.37
CA ASN A 266 4.92 -8.68 21.00
C ASN A 266 4.74 -9.28 22.42
N THR A 267 3.59 -9.09 23.06
CA THR A 267 3.34 -9.55 24.43
C THR A 267 2.12 -10.42 24.53
N VAL A 268 0.95 -9.90 24.19
CA VAL A 268 -0.34 -10.56 24.45
C VAL A 268 -0.49 -11.86 23.64
N ILE A 269 -0.25 -11.79 22.32
CA ILE A 269 -0.38 -12.96 21.44
C ILE A 269 0.69 -14.02 21.71
N PRO A 270 1.98 -13.68 21.88
CA PRO A 270 2.99 -14.66 22.31
C PRO A 270 2.67 -15.35 23.63
N THR A 271 2.20 -14.59 24.64
CA THR A 271 1.79 -15.19 25.93
C THR A 271 0.62 -16.15 25.75
N TYR A 272 -0.35 -15.81 24.88
CA TYR A 272 -1.46 -16.72 24.59
C TYR A 272 -1.02 -17.94 23.79
N ASN A 273 -0.03 -17.82 22.91
CA ASN A 273 0.59 -18.96 22.23
C ASN A 273 1.23 -19.96 23.19
N THR A 274 1.91 -19.47 24.24
CA THR A 274 2.45 -20.34 25.30
C THR A 274 1.33 -21.12 25.97
N LEU A 275 0.23 -20.44 26.32
CA LEU A 275 -0.92 -21.08 26.92
C LEU A 275 -1.60 -22.11 26.00
N LEU A 276 -1.69 -21.84 24.71
CA LEU A 276 -2.18 -22.80 23.69
C LEU A 276 -1.31 -24.06 23.68
N TRP A 277 0.01 -23.87 23.66
CA TRP A 277 0.98 -24.96 23.69
C TRP A 277 0.88 -25.84 24.93
N GLU A 278 0.76 -25.25 26.11
CA GLU A 278 0.56 -25.97 27.39
C GLU A 278 -0.71 -26.86 27.39
N HIS A 279 -1.69 -26.49 26.54
CA HIS A 279 -2.91 -27.27 26.38
C HIS A 279 -2.87 -28.23 25.18
N GLY A 280 -1.73 -28.39 24.52
CA GLY A 280 -1.56 -29.28 23.37
C GLY A 280 -2.16 -28.73 22.07
N ILE A 281 -2.39 -27.42 21.98
CA ILE A 281 -2.96 -26.74 20.81
C ILE A 281 -1.84 -26.02 20.03
N GLY A 282 -1.92 -26.05 18.70
CA GLY A 282 -0.91 -25.40 17.84
C GLY A 282 -0.89 -23.89 18.01
N ALA A 283 0.29 -23.28 17.75
CA ALA A 283 0.48 -21.84 17.86
C ALA A 283 -0.25 -21.05 16.74
N LEU A 284 -0.67 -19.83 17.07
CA LEU A 284 -1.17 -18.85 16.09
C LEU A 284 -0.06 -18.46 15.10
N LYS A 285 -0.39 -18.38 13.83
CA LYS A 285 0.53 -17.94 12.78
C LYS A 285 0.46 -16.42 12.62
N ILE A 286 1.54 -15.74 12.99
CA ILE A 286 1.64 -14.25 12.95
C ILE A 286 2.36 -13.76 11.67
N LYS A 287 2.38 -14.54 10.61
CA LYS A 287 3.02 -14.14 9.33
C LYS A 287 2.12 -13.28 8.48
#